data_05165526b8bae15dfb8ae65e919a3b90
#
_entry.id   05165526b8bae15dfb8ae65e919a3b90
#
_cell.length_a   1.000
_cell.length_b   1.000
_cell.length_c   1.000
_cell.angle_alpha   90.00
_cell.angle_beta   90.00
_cell.angle_gamma   90.00
#
_symmetry.space_group_name_H-M   'P 1'
#
loop_
_entity.id
_entity.type
_entity.pdbx_description
1 polymer ?
#
loop_
_entity_poly.entity_id
_entity_poly.type
_entity_poly.pdbx_seq_one_letter_code
_entity_poly.pdbx_strand_id
1 'polypeptide(L)'
;MNYGQSFRLAIKALATSKMRSLLTMLGIIIGVAAVIIILALGNGLTGMVQQQVDKLGVNTMMTYVWGRGDGSTSTLDPQDMYDLVAEHPEVLSGVSPYVNAQATIRKGNEKFDKTNLYGVSEVMFNNSTRGTIDGGEKLGQGRFLSWLDVERRSPVCVIGNYLAEKAFGGDALGRTLTING
;
A
#
# COMPACT_ATOMS: atom_id res chain seq x y z
N MET A 1 -40.51 -45.14 21.02
CA MET A 1 -41.08 -43.81 20.68
C MET A 1 -40.97 -43.62 19.18
N ASN A 2 -42.11 -43.39 18.50
CA ASN A 2 -42.13 -43.24 17.03
C ASN A 2 -41.81 -41.79 16.66
N TYR A 3 -40.54 -41.51 16.37
CA TYR A 3 -40.05 -40.15 15.99
C TYR A 3 -40.84 -39.54 14.81
N GLY A 4 -41.32 -40.38 13.86
CA GLY A 4 -42.12 -39.94 12.74
C GLY A 4 -43.53 -39.41 13.13
N GLN A 5 -44.16 -39.98 14.13
CA GLN A 5 -45.43 -39.49 14.63
C GLN A 5 -45.27 -38.17 15.40
N SER A 6 -44.23 -38.04 16.23
CA SER A 6 -43.92 -36.79 16.93
C SER A 6 -43.61 -35.64 15.98
N PHE A 7 -42.89 -35.90 14.91
CA PHE A 7 -42.61 -34.90 13.87
C PHE A 7 -43.89 -34.44 13.13
N ARG A 8 -44.75 -35.40 12.75
CA ARG A 8 -46.02 -35.08 12.10
C ARG A 8 -46.97 -34.25 13.01
N LEU A 9 -47.01 -34.58 14.30
CA LEU A 9 -47.77 -33.81 15.27
C LEU A 9 -47.24 -32.39 15.47
N ALA A 10 -45.91 -32.23 15.49
CA ALA A 10 -45.28 -30.91 15.59
C ALA A 10 -45.60 -30.01 14.37
N ILE A 11 -45.51 -30.54 13.15
CA ILE A 11 -45.89 -29.82 11.93
C ILE A 11 -47.39 -29.45 11.94
N LYS A 12 -48.24 -30.38 12.39
CA LYS A 12 -49.71 -30.10 12.47
C LYS A 12 -50.00 -29.03 13.51
N ALA A 13 -49.32 -28.99 14.64
CA ALA A 13 -49.46 -27.98 15.67
C ALA A 13 -49.02 -26.61 15.15
N LEU A 14 -47.91 -26.52 14.39
CA LEU A 14 -47.46 -25.32 13.71
C LEU A 14 -48.49 -24.78 12.69
N ALA A 15 -49.10 -25.71 11.92
CA ALA A 15 -50.11 -25.36 10.91
C ALA A 15 -51.43 -24.88 11.52
N THR A 16 -51.76 -25.24 12.77
CA THR A 16 -53.00 -24.83 13.45
C THR A 16 -52.94 -23.40 13.94
N SER A 17 -51.76 -22.87 14.31
CA SER A 17 -51.57 -21.48 14.78
C SER A 17 -50.61 -20.70 13.86
N LYS A 18 -50.98 -20.55 12.59
CA LYS A 18 -50.13 -19.98 11.51
C LYS A 18 -49.51 -18.62 11.87
N MET A 19 -50.28 -17.72 12.46
CA MET A 19 -49.77 -16.37 12.81
C MET A 19 -48.72 -16.41 13.92
N ARG A 20 -48.89 -17.26 14.93
CA ARG A 20 -47.91 -17.38 16.02
C ARG A 20 -46.62 -18.02 15.53
N SER A 21 -46.74 -19.10 14.76
CA SER A 21 -45.58 -19.78 14.17
C SER A 21 -44.79 -18.85 13.24
N LEU A 22 -45.47 -18.08 12.41
CA LEU A 22 -44.83 -17.14 11.47
C LEU A 22 -44.12 -16.01 12.23
N LEU A 23 -44.73 -15.45 13.26
CA LEU A 23 -44.10 -14.39 14.06
C LEU A 23 -42.84 -14.90 14.81
N THR A 24 -42.94 -16.09 15.40
CA THR A 24 -41.78 -16.67 16.11
C THR A 24 -40.63 -17.06 15.16
N MET A 25 -40.93 -17.64 14.01
CA MET A 25 -39.90 -17.93 12.97
C MET A 25 -39.26 -16.64 12.45
N LEU A 26 -40.09 -15.61 12.19
CA LEU A 26 -39.57 -14.31 11.72
C LEU A 26 -38.63 -13.70 12.76
N GLY A 27 -38.99 -13.73 14.03
CA GLY A 27 -38.14 -13.24 15.12
C GLY A 27 -36.81 -13.95 15.20
N ILE A 28 -36.80 -15.29 15.07
CA ILE A 28 -35.56 -16.08 15.07
C ILE A 28 -34.69 -15.76 13.84
N ILE A 29 -35.30 -15.71 12.65
CA ILE A 29 -34.58 -15.40 11.41
C ILE A 29 -33.94 -14.01 11.48
N ILE A 30 -34.68 -12.99 11.92
CA ILE A 30 -34.12 -11.63 12.07
C ILE A 30 -33.01 -11.61 13.12
N GLY A 31 -33.20 -12.26 14.26
CA GLY A 31 -32.18 -12.36 15.30
C GLY A 31 -30.87 -12.98 14.84
N VAL A 32 -30.96 -14.14 14.18
CA VAL A 32 -29.77 -14.83 13.64
C VAL A 32 -29.12 -14.05 12.51
N ALA A 33 -29.92 -13.48 11.59
CA ALA A 33 -29.42 -12.65 10.51
C ALA A 33 -28.66 -11.41 11.02
N ALA A 34 -29.20 -10.74 12.04
CA ALA A 34 -28.55 -9.59 12.65
C ALA A 34 -27.17 -9.94 13.24
N VAL A 35 -27.04 -11.07 13.93
CA VAL A 35 -25.77 -11.52 14.48
C VAL A 35 -24.75 -11.84 13.37
N ILE A 36 -25.19 -12.53 12.32
CA ILE A 36 -24.32 -12.84 11.18
C ILE A 36 -23.83 -11.57 10.51
N ILE A 37 -24.70 -10.58 10.29
CA ILE A 37 -24.34 -9.31 9.67
C ILE A 37 -23.32 -8.55 10.54
N ILE A 38 -23.53 -8.48 11.85
CA ILE A 38 -22.61 -7.79 12.76
C ILE A 38 -21.22 -8.46 12.75
N LEU A 39 -21.18 -9.79 12.79
CA LEU A 39 -19.90 -10.52 12.73
C LEU A 39 -19.21 -10.35 11.39
N ALA A 40 -19.94 -10.37 10.28
CA ALA A 40 -19.38 -10.17 8.94
C ALA A 40 -18.83 -8.75 8.78
N LEU A 41 -19.53 -7.72 9.29
CA LEU A 41 -19.03 -6.35 9.30
C LEU A 41 -17.80 -6.19 10.19
N GLY A 42 -17.78 -6.78 11.37
CA GLY A 42 -16.64 -6.75 12.28
C GLY A 42 -15.37 -7.33 11.63
N ASN A 43 -15.47 -8.51 11.03
CA ASN A 43 -14.36 -9.14 10.33
C ASN A 43 -13.92 -8.34 9.09
N GLY A 44 -14.86 -7.78 8.35
CA GLY A 44 -14.56 -6.93 7.18
C GLY A 44 -13.81 -5.66 7.55
N LEU A 45 -14.23 -4.98 8.62
CA LEU A 45 -13.55 -3.78 9.14
C LEU A 45 -12.15 -4.09 9.64
N THR A 46 -11.96 -5.19 10.36
CA THR A 46 -10.63 -5.60 10.82
C THR A 46 -9.67 -5.85 9.65
N GLY A 47 -10.14 -6.52 8.59
CA GLY A 47 -9.35 -6.74 7.38
C GLY A 47 -9.00 -5.44 6.65
N MET A 48 -9.92 -4.48 6.59
CA MET A 48 -9.64 -3.16 5.99
C MET A 48 -8.60 -2.37 6.79
N VAL A 49 -8.71 -2.36 8.12
CA VAL A 49 -7.74 -1.68 9.00
C VAL A 49 -6.36 -2.33 8.84
N GLN A 50 -6.28 -3.66 8.85
CA GLN A 50 -5.01 -4.37 8.65
C GLN A 50 -4.36 -4.00 7.31
N GLN A 51 -5.13 -3.99 6.22
CA GLN A 51 -4.61 -3.58 4.91
C GLN A 51 -4.13 -2.12 4.88
N GLN A 52 -4.78 -1.21 5.62
CA GLN A 52 -4.33 0.18 5.71
C GLN A 52 -3.05 0.30 6.52
N VAL A 53 -2.95 -0.43 7.63
CA VAL A 53 -1.74 -0.49 8.47
C VAL A 53 -0.57 -1.07 7.67
N ASP A 54 -0.79 -2.15 6.92
CA ASP A 54 0.24 -2.76 6.06
C ASP A 54 0.72 -1.79 4.96
N LYS A 55 -0.18 -0.94 4.45
CA LYS A 55 0.17 0.10 3.46
C LYS A 55 0.98 1.25 4.06
N LEU A 56 0.83 1.53 5.34
CA LEU A 56 1.58 2.58 6.03
C LEU A 56 3.04 2.17 6.33
N GLY A 57 3.43 0.92 6.04
CA GLY A 57 4.80 0.44 6.24
C GLY A 57 5.20 0.44 7.71
N VAL A 58 4.47 -0.30 8.54
CA VAL A 58 4.65 -0.37 10.01
C VAL A 58 6.08 -0.70 10.44
N ASN A 59 6.86 -1.31 9.56
CA ASN A 59 8.27 -1.69 9.81
C ASN A 59 9.25 -0.70 9.18
N THR A 60 8.81 0.52 8.85
CA THR A 60 9.67 1.52 8.25
C THR A 60 9.90 2.66 9.24
N MET A 61 11.15 2.99 9.43
CA MET A 61 11.58 4.13 10.22
C MET A 61 12.16 5.20 9.28
N MET A 62 11.67 6.42 9.42
CA MET A 62 12.27 7.57 8.73
C MET A 62 13.14 8.35 9.71
N THR A 63 14.38 8.61 9.31
CA THR A 63 15.28 9.48 10.04
C THR A 63 15.64 10.68 9.19
N TYR A 64 15.69 11.84 9.82
CA TYR A 64 16.06 13.09 9.14
C TYR A 64 17.42 13.56 9.67
N VAL A 65 18.33 13.85 8.76
CA VAL A 65 19.60 14.48 9.07
C VAL A 65 19.44 15.98 8.93
N TRP A 66 19.43 16.68 10.04
CA TRP A 66 19.40 18.15 10.06
C TRP A 66 20.82 18.68 10.14
N GLY A 67 21.20 19.57 9.24
CA GLY A 67 22.46 20.30 9.37
C GLY A 67 22.48 21.06 10.71
N ARG A 68 23.46 20.81 11.54
CA ARG A 68 23.74 21.63 12.73
C ARG A 68 24.14 23.01 12.21
N GLY A 69 23.50 24.08 12.66
CA GLY A 69 23.71 25.45 12.17
C GLY A 69 25.11 26.07 12.38
N ASP A 70 26.13 25.23 12.61
CA ASP A 70 27.54 25.55 12.78
C ASP A 70 28.36 25.48 11.48
N GLY A 71 27.72 25.29 10.33
CA GLY A 71 28.39 25.12 9.04
C GLY A 71 28.94 23.70 8.81
N SER A 72 28.72 22.78 9.73
CA SER A 72 29.04 21.37 9.57
C SER A 72 28.01 20.74 8.63
N THR A 73 28.41 20.41 7.42
CA THR A 73 27.65 19.57 6.49
C THR A 73 27.83 18.12 6.91
N SER A 74 26.95 17.60 7.79
CA SER A 74 26.82 16.17 7.98
C SER A 74 26.20 15.59 6.70
N THR A 75 27.04 15.23 5.75
CA THR A 75 26.65 14.47 4.58
C THR A 75 26.72 12.99 4.94
N LEU A 76 25.59 12.30 4.86
CA LEU A 76 25.60 10.83 4.85
C LEU A 76 26.08 10.38 3.46
N ASP A 77 27.14 9.61 3.44
CA ASP A 77 27.53 8.91 2.21
C ASP A 77 26.50 7.78 1.97
N PRO A 78 26.06 7.55 0.74
CA PRO A 78 25.26 6.37 0.41
C PRO A 78 25.90 5.05 0.88
N GLN A 79 27.22 4.97 0.90
CA GLN A 79 27.95 3.78 1.37
C GLN A 79 27.68 3.52 2.86
N ASP A 80 27.66 4.55 3.72
CA ASP A 80 27.37 4.42 5.15
C ASP A 80 26.02 3.74 5.41
N MET A 81 25.05 3.93 4.50
CA MET A 81 23.74 3.28 4.62
C MET A 81 23.78 1.79 4.31
N TYR A 82 24.56 1.38 3.33
CA TYR A 82 24.74 -0.04 3.03
C TYR A 82 25.56 -0.74 4.13
N ASP A 83 26.57 -0.08 4.66
CA ASP A 83 27.38 -0.59 5.76
C ASP A 83 26.54 -0.76 7.03
N LEU A 84 25.63 0.18 7.34
CA LEU A 84 24.70 0.06 8.46
C LEU A 84 23.78 -1.17 8.33
N VAL A 85 23.29 -1.48 7.15
CA VAL A 85 22.48 -2.70 6.92
C VAL A 85 23.33 -3.96 7.07
N ALA A 86 24.59 -3.92 6.60
CA ALA A 86 25.51 -5.04 6.72
C ALA A 86 25.93 -5.31 8.18
N GLU A 87 26.02 -4.27 9.00
CA GLU A 87 26.33 -4.38 10.44
C GLU A 87 25.14 -4.89 11.27
N HIS A 88 23.90 -4.60 10.85
CA HIS A 88 22.68 -4.91 11.60
C HIS A 88 21.63 -5.68 10.77
N PRO A 89 21.97 -6.80 10.16
CA PRO A 89 21.05 -7.53 9.29
C PRO A 89 19.86 -8.16 10.05
N GLU A 90 19.97 -8.31 11.36
CA GLU A 90 18.90 -8.84 12.22
C GLU A 90 17.76 -7.84 12.45
N VAL A 91 18.02 -6.53 12.27
CA VAL A 91 17.05 -5.45 12.52
C VAL A 91 16.69 -4.73 11.22
N LEU A 92 17.64 -4.55 10.32
CA LEU A 92 17.50 -3.76 9.10
C LEU A 92 17.48 -4.66 7.87
N SER A 93 16.39 -4.65 7.13
CA SER A 93 16.28 -5.35 5.84
C SER A 93 16.79 -4.51 4.67
N GLY A 94 16.92 -3.21 4.84
CA GLY A 94 17.42 -2.28 3.84
C GLY A 94 17.24 -0.84 4.28
N VAL A 95 18.05 0.04 3.70
CA VAL A 95 17.99 1.50 3.90
C VAL A 95 17.94 2.18 2.54
N SER A 96 17.10 3.16 2.38
CA SER A 96 17.02 3.99 1.17
C SER A 96 17.17 5.46 1.54
N PRO A 97 18.03 6.21 0.85
CA PRO A 97 18.00 7.65 0.92
C PRO A 97 16.65 8.14 0.38
N TYR A 98 16.17 9.26 0.91
CA TYR A 98 15.00 9.95 0.41
C TYR A 98 15.32 11.43 0.25
N VAL A 99 15.70 11.80 -0.96
CA VAL A 99 16.11 13.17 -1.28
C VAL A 99 15.03 13.82 -2.13
N ASN A 100 14.40 14.87 -1.61
CA ASN A 100 13.48 15.68 -2.39
C ASN A 100 14.30 16.71 -3.19
N ALA A 101 14.29 16.60 -4.52
CA ALA A 101 14.97 17.50 -5.41
C ALA A 101 13.97 18.42 -6.10
N GLN A 102 14.20 19.72 -6.00
CA GLN A 102 13.46 20.68 -6.82
C GLN A 102 14.01 20.64 -8.25
N ALA A 103 13.21 20.16 -9.17
CA ALA A 103 13.62 20.02 -10.56
C ALA A 103 12.51 20.45 -11.52
N THR A 104 12.93 20.98 -12.66
CA THR A 104 12.04 21.21 -13.80
C THR A 104 12.08 19.99 -14.70
N ILE A 105 10.93 19.32 -14.84
CA ILE A 105 10.79 18.15 -15.72
C ILE A 105 10.22 18.62 -17.05
N ARG A 106 10.84 18.23 -18.15
CA ARG A 106 10.45 18.59 -19.50
C ARG A 106 10.43 17.42 -20.46
N LYS A 107 9.56 17.52 -21.46
CA LYS A 107 9.58 16.72 -22.67
C LYS A 107 9.58 17.67 -23.87
N GLY A 108 10.70 17.83 -24.51
CA GLY A 108 10.86 18.88 -25.50
C GLY A 108 10.61 20.28 -24.92
N ASN A 109 9.66 21.03 -25.49
CA ASN A 109 9.29 22.35 -25.00
C ASN A 109 8.22 22.36 -23.90
N GLU A 110 7.60 21.22 -23.60
CA GLU A 110 6.57 21.12 -22.58
C GLU A 110 7.17 20.94 -21.18
N LYS A 111 6.70 21.73 -20.23
CA LYS A 111 7.15 21.73 -18.83
C LYS A 111 6.06 21.17 -17.92
N PHE A 112 6.45 20.33 -16.95
CA PHE A 112 5.58 19.68 -15.98
C PHE A 112 5.86 20.21 -14.57
N ASP A 113 5.10 21.22 -14.14
CA ASP A 113 5.35 21.95 -12.88
C ASP A 113 4.76 21.27 -11.63
N LYS A 114 3.89 20.27 -11.80
CA LYS A 114 3.20 19.59 -10.69
C LYS A 114 3.81 18.22 -10.37
N THR A 115 5.10 18.07 -10.56
CA THR A 115 5.81 16.82 -10.33
C THR A 115 6.92 17.02 -9.31
N ASN A 116 6.92 16.16 -8.27
CA ASN A 116 8.02 16.10 -7.33
C ASN A 116 9.06 15.09 -7.84
N LEU A 117 10.33 15.37 -7.62
CA LEU A 117 11.42 14.46 -7.94
C LEU A 117 12.05 13.98 -6.63
N TYR A 118 12.14 12.67 -6.49
CA TYR A 118 12.74 12.02 -5.33
C TYR A 118 13.91 11.16 -5.75
N GLY A 119 15.04 11.34 -5.09
CA GLY A 119 16.18 10.43 -5.18
C GLY A 119 16.02 9.31 -4.16
N VAL A 120 16.00 8.08 -4.65
CA VAL A 120 15.78 6.87 -3.83
C VAL A 120 16.68 5.76 -4.31
N SER A 121 16.92 4.73 -3.46
CA SER A 121 17.60 3.51 -3.90
C SER A 121 16.60 2.42 -4.33
N GLU A 122 17.14 1.30 -4.81
CA GLU A 122 16.37 0.12 -5.23
C GLU A 122 15.54 -0.49 -4.10
N VAL A 123 16.01 -0.33 -2.86
CA VAL A 123 15.35 -0.87 -1.66
C VAL A 123 13.98 -0.27 -1.43
N MET A 124 13.75 0.96 -1.92
CA MET A 124 12.48 1.67 -1.76
C MET A 124 11.27 0.88 -2.26
N PHE A 125 11.46 0.05 -3.27
CA PHE A 125 10.39 -0.76 -3.85
C PHE A 125 10.34 -2.19 -3.29
N ASN A 126 11.09 -2.50 -2.24
CA ASN A 126 11.02 -3.82 -1.62
C ASN A 126 9.64 -4.07 -0.99
N ASN A 127 9.20 -5.32 -0.96
CA ASN A 127 7.87 -5.72 -0.48
C ASN A 127 7.54 -5.27 0.95
N SER A 128 8.57 -5.12 1.79
CA SER A 128 8.45 -4.66 3.17
C SER A 128 8.29 -3.14 3.31
N THR A 129 8.65 -2.36 2.29
CA THR A 129 8.61 -0.89 2.31
C THR A 129 7.51 -0.30 1.42
N ARG A 130 6.72 -1.13 0.78
CA ARG A 130 5.69 -0.76 -0.22
C ARG A 130 4.64 0.26 0.22
N GLY A 131 4.56 0.61 1.46
CA GLY A 131 3.52 1.48 1.95
C GLY A 131 3.97 2.86 2.38
N THR A 132 5.27 3.15 2.30
CA THR A 132 5.83 4.24 3.10
C THR A 132 5.80 5.61 2.45
N ILE A 133 5.70 5.72 1.13
CA ILE A 133 5.86 7.03 0.52
C ILE A 133 4.58 7.59 -0.04
N ASP A 134 3.73 6.81 -0.70
CA ASP A 134 2.50 7.32 -1.30
C ASP A 134 1.33 6.31 -1.28
N GLY A 135 1.10 5.66 -0.16
CA GLY A 135 -0.12 4.84 0.00
C GLY A 135 -0.13 3.50 -0.72
N GLY A 136 1.03 2.93 -1.01
CA GLY A 136 1.15 1.55 -1.54
C GLY A 136 0.93 1.48 -3.04
N GLU A 137 1.49 2.42 -3.79
CA GLU A 137 1.48 2.41 -5.25
C GLU A 137 2.16 1.15 -5.80
N LYS A 138 1.54 0.60 -6.84
CA LYS A 138 2.04 -0.58 -7.54
C LYS A 138 2.72 -0.15 -8.84
N LEU A 139 3.81 -0.83 -9.18
CA LEU A 139 4.42 -0.66 -10.49
C LEU A 139 3.46 -1.23 -11.56
N GLY A 140 2.99 -0.37 -12.46
CA GLY A 140 2.07 -0.74 -13.52
C GLY A 140 2.77 -1.41 -14.69
N GLN A 141 3.90 -0.86 -15.12
CA GLN A 141 4.68 -1.33 -16.26
C GLN A 141 6.18 -1.18 -16.01
N GLY A 142 6.99 -2.02 -16.65
CA GLY A 142 8.44 -1.96 -16.56
C GLY A 142 9.02 -2.54 -15.26
N ARG A 143 10.11 -1.96 -14.80
CA ARG A 143 10.78 -2.33 -13.56
C ARG A 143 11.10 -1.12 -12.71
N PHE A 144 11.32 -1.32 -11.43
CA PHE A 144 11.90 -0.30 -10.55
C PHE A 144 13.42 -0.20 -10.74
N LEU A 145 14.04 0.73 -10.03
CA LEU A 145 15.50 0.86 -9.99
C LEU A 145 16.13 -0.45 -9.49
N SER A 146 17.26 -0.80 -10.04
CA SER A 146 18.12 -1.90 -9.56
C SER A 146 19.33 -1.32 -8.85
N TRP A 147 19.98 -2.12 -8.00
CA TRP A 147 21.25 -1.76 -7.39
C TRP A 147 22.28 -1.28 -8.42
N LEU A 148 22.33 -1.92 -9.58
CA LEU A 148 23.25 -1.55 -10.65
C LEU A 148 22.96 -0.17 -11.25
N ASP A 149 21.69 0.24 -11.30
CA ASP A 149 21.31 1.58 -11.77
C ASP A 149 21.78 2.65 -10.79
N VAL A 150 21.65 2.40 -9.49
CA VAL A 150 22.10 3.29 -8.43
C VAL A 150 23.61 3.40 -8.41
N GLU A 151 24.32 2.26 -8.39
CA GLU A 151 25.77 2.19 -8.35
C GLU A 151 26.43 2.87 -9.55
N ARG A 152 25.92 2.64 -10.76
CA ARG A 152 26.42 3.23 -11.99
C ARG A 152 25.88 4.62 -12.29
N ARG A 153 25.02 5.15 -11.44
CA ARG A 153 24.32 6.42 -11.67
C ARG A 153 23.66 6.47 -13.05
N SER A 154 23.01 5.37 -13.41
CA SER A 154 22.35 5.23 -14.71
C SER A 154 21.26 6.30 -14.87
N PRO A 155 21.11 6.94 -16.04
CA PRO A 155 20.11 7.97 -16.29
C PRO A 155 18.72 7.35 -16.51
N VAL A 156 18.21 6.69 -15.48
CA VAL A 156 16.89 6.04 -15.47
C VAL A 156 16.01 6.61 -14.37
N CYS A 157 14.72 6.64 -14.61
CA CYS A 157 13.74 7.10 -13.61
C CYS A 157 12.46 6.26 -13.69
N VAL A 158 11.76 6.20 -12.58
CA VAL A 158 10.38 5.68 -12.49
C VAL A 158 9.45 6.87 -12.40
N ILE A 159 8.41 6.89 -13.22
CA ILE A 159 7.46 8.00 -13.28
C ILE A 159 6.07 7.56 -12.84
N GLY A 160 5.34 8.45 -12.20
CA GLY A 160 3.95 8.21 -11.82
C GLY A 160 3.00 8.21 -13.03
N ASN A 161 1.83 7.61 -12.86
CA ASN A 161 0.81 7.50 -13.92
C ASN A 161 0.42 8.85 -14.51
N TYR A 162 0.29 9.89 -13.69
CA TYR A 162 -0.03 11.22 -14.16
C TYR A 162 0.97 11.73 -15.22
N LEU A 163 2.27 11.58 -14.96
CA LEU A 163 3.30 12.02 -15.90
C LEU A 163 3.35 11.11 -17.13
N ALA A 164 3.15 9.81 -16.98
CA ALA A 164 3.09 8.87 -18.08
C ALA A 164 1.95 9.22 -19.06
N GLU A 165 0.76 9.48 -18.55
CA GLU A 165 -0.39 9.90 -19.36
C GLU A 165 -0.16 11.25 -20.01
N LYS A 166 0.22 12.26 -19.24
CA LYS A 166 0.39 13.65 -19.75
C LYS A 166 1.51 13.78 -20.76
N ALA A 167 2.68 13.20 -20.48
CA ALA A 167 3.83 13.35 -21.35
C ALA A 167 3.85 12.35 -22.51
N PHE A 168 3.28 11.15 -22.34
CA PHE A 168 3.47 10.04 -23.30
C PHE A 168 2.18 9.35 -23.71
N GLY A 169 1.00 9.81 -23.24
CA GLY A 169 -0.28 9.16 -23.55
C GLY A 169 -0.38 7.72 -23.03
N GLY A 170 0.32 7.42 -21.92
CA GLY A 170 0.35 6.10 -21.29
C GLY A 170 1.49 5.18 -21.77
N ASP A 171 2.15 5.46 -22.90
CA ASP A 171 3.27 4.67 -23.42
C ASP A 171 4.62 5.34 -23.09
N ALA A 172 5.05 5.20 -21.86
CA ALA A 172 6.23 5.86 -21.31
C ALA A 172 7.51 4.99 -21.27
N LEU A 173 7.38 3.67 -21.44
CA LEU A 173 8.53 2.77 -21.35
C LEU A 173 9.58 3.07 -22.43
N GLY A 174 10.83 3.20 -22.03
CA GLY A 174 11.96 3.49 -22.92
C GLY A 174 11.95 4.91 -23.50
N ARG A 175 11.05 5.77 -23.06
CA ARG A 175 11.03 7.20 -23.44
C ARG A 175 11.94 8.03 -22.56
N THR A 176 12.28 9.21 -23.03
CA THR A 176 13.23 10.10 -22.35
C THR A 176 12.54 11.38 -21.86
N LEU A 177 12.87 11.78 -20.65
CA LEU A 177 12.53 13.07 -20.04
C LEU A 177 13.80 13.86 -19.75
N THR A 178 13.72 15.18 -19.83
CA THR A 178 14.81 16.09 -19.44
C THR A 178 14.52 16.64 -18.06
N ILE A 179 15.51 16.57 -17.18
CA ILE A 179 15.44 17.05 -15.80
C ILE A 179 16.51 18.15 -15.66
N ASN A 180 16.08 19.36 -15.30
CA ASN A 180 16.92 20.55 -15.13
C ASN A 180 17.73 21.01 -16.38
N GLY A 181 17.24 20.75 -17.55
CA GLY A 181 17.75 21.32 -18.79
C GLY A 181 18.28 20.32 -19.74
#